data_9e1cc2d9838adc3de5140a767b725ba2
#
_entry.id   9e1cc2d9838adc3de5140a767b725ba2
#
_cell.length_a   1.000
_cell.length_b   1.000
_cell.length_c   1.000
_cell.angle_alpha   90.00
_cell.angle_beta   90.00
_cell.angle_gamma   90.00
#
_symmetry.space_group_name_H-M   'P 1'
#
loop_
_entity.id
_entity.type
_entity.pdbx_description
1 polymer ?
#
loop_
_entity_poly.entity_id
_entity_poly.type
_entity_poly.pdbx_seq_one_letter_code
_entity_poly.pdbx_strand_id
1 'polypeptide(L)'
;MIEVKSLYKSFEDKEVLKDINSVFENGKTNLIIGQSGSGKTVLMKCIVGLFRPTSGEVLYDGRDLVTMNKQEWKMLRREMGMIFQSAALFDSMTVLENVMFPLDMFSKDSYAERVKRAQFCLDRVNLLEAQKKFPDEISGGMQKRVAIARAIAL
;
A
#
# COMPACT_ATOMS: atom_id res chain seq x y z
N MET A 1 14.91 -0.54 -3.98
CA MET A 1 14.96 -2.01 -4.26
C MET A 1 14.43 -2.73 -3.04
N ILE A 2 13.60 -3.77 -3.25
CA ILE A 2 13.13 -4.62 -2.15
C ILE A 2 13.74 -6.01 -2.32
N GLU A 3 14.38 -6.52 -1.28
CA GLU A 3 14.95 -7.86 -1.28
C GLU A 3 14.25 -8.72 -0.23
N VAL A 4 13.96 -9.95 -0.57
CA VAL A 4 13.40 -10.96 0.32
C VAL A 4 14.42 -12.08 0.40
N LYS A 5 14.85 -12.42 1.63
CA LYS A 5 15.92 -13.43 1.87
C LYS A 5 15.43 -14.49 2.84
N SER A 6 15.44 -15.73 2.37
CA SER A 6 15.05 -16.92 3.14
C SER A 6 13.79 -16.70 3.97
N LEU A 7 12.74 -16.15 3.34
CA LEU A 7 11.52 -15.76 4.03
C LEU A 7 10.65 -16.98 4.28
N TYR A 8 10.30 -17.17 5.55
CA TYR A 8 9.31 -18.17 6.00
C TYR A 8 8.14 -17.49 6.67
N LYS A 9 6.94 -18.03 6.44
CA LYS A 9 5.75 -17.62 7.17
C LYS A 9 4.85 -18.80 7.47
N SER A 10 4.61 -19.03 8.77
CA SER A 10 3.66 -20.01 9.27
C SER A 10 2.52 -19.31 10.00
N PHE A 11 1.36 -19.95 9.99
CA PHE A 11 0.20 -19.64 10.83
C PHE A 11 -0.16 -20.93 11.57
N GLU A 12 -0.07 -20.90 12.89
CA GLU A 12 -0.20 -22.10 13.71
C GLU A 12 0.73 -23.21 13.17
N ASP A 13 0.18 -24.37 12.82
CA ASP A 13 0.94 -25.51 12.31
C ASP A 13 1.10 -25.53 10.78
N LYS A 14 0.54 -24.53 10.07
CA LYS A 14 0.61 -24.47 8.60
C LYS A 14 1.68 -23.53 8.12
N GLU A 15 2.70 -24.07 7.50
CA GLU A 15 3.72 -23.31 6.80
C GLU A 15 3.21 -22.88 5.41
N VAL A 16 3.11 -21.57 5.18
CA VAL A 16 2.55 -20.97 3.95
C VAL A 16 3.63 -20.46 3.00
N LEU A 17 4.69 -19.87 3.55
CA LEU A 17 5.86 -19.46 2.78
C LEU A 17 7.07 -20.25 3.26
N LYS A 18 7.84 -20.77 2.31
CA LYS A 18 9.01 -21.62 2.54
C LYS A 18 10.18 -21.13 1.71
N ASP A 19 11.22 -20.67 2.39
CA ASP A 19 12.49 -20.21 1.78
C ASP A 19 12.31 -19.33 0.54
N ILE A 20 11.46 -18.31 0.66
CA ILE A 20 11.23 -17.39 -0.45
C ILE A 20 12.40 -16.43 -0.56
N ASN A 21 13.01 -16.43 -1.74
CA ASN A 21 14.09 -15.52 -2.11
C ASN A 21 13.70 -14.75 -3.38
N SER A 22 13.72 -13.42 -3.34
CA SER A 22 13.32 -12.59 -4.48
C SER A 22 13.88 -11.19 -4.38
N VAL A 23 14.04 -10.54 -5.53
CA VAL A 23 14.45 -9.14 -5.65
C VAL A 23 13.43 -8.40 -6.49
N PHE A 24 12.89 -7.30 -5.96
CA PHE A 24 11.98 -6.40 -6.65
C PHE A 24 12.77 -5.13 -7.00
N GLU A 25 13.09 -4.99 -8.27
CA GLU A 25 13.95 -3.91 -8.75
C GLU A 25 13.18 -2.57 -8.84
N ASN A 26 13.85 -1.48 -8.48
CA ASN A 26 13.30 -0.13 -8.63
C ASN A 26 13.07 0.22 -10.11
N GLY A 27 12.01 0.99 -10.37
CA GLY A 27 11.67 1.47 -11.71
C GLY A 27 11.18 0.40 -12.69
N LYS A 28 10.97 -0.84 -12.20
CA LYS A 28 10.41 -1.94 -13.00
C LYS A 28 9.08 -2.39 -12.45
N THR A 29 8.25 -2.94 -13.33
CA THR A 29 7.05 -3.68 -12.93
C THR A 29 7.46 -5.11 -12.54
N ASN A 30 7.27 -5.44 -11.27
CA ASN A 30 7.53 -6.77 -10.73
C ASN A 30 6.19 -7.50 -10.56
N LEU A 31 6.09 -8.76 -11.00
CA LEU A 31 4.84 -9.52 -10.98
C LEU A 31 5.02 -10.81 -10.17
N ILE A 32 4.11 -11.03 -9.22
CA ILE A 32 4.02 -12.27 -8.44
C ILE A 32 2.87 -13.09 -9.02
N ILE A 33 3.20 -14.24 -9.63
CA ILE A 33 2.23 -15.16 -10.24
C ILE A 33 2.21 -16.49 -9.50
N GLY A 34 1.12 -17.22 -9.61
CA GLY A 34 0.95 -18.56 -9.02
C GLY A 34 -0.52 -18.91 -8.85
N GLN A 35 -0.79 -20.17 -8.51
CA GLN A 35 -2.14 -20.69 -8.28
C GLN A 35 -2.84 -19.98 -7.10
N SER A 36 -4.18 -20.05 -7.08
CA SER A 36 -4.95 -19.58 -5.91
C SER A 36 -4.51 -20.37 -4.68
N GLY A 37 -4.35 -19.68 -3.54
CA GLY A 37 -3.91 -20.31 -2.29
C GLY A 37 -2.38 -20.55 -2.18
N SER A 38 -1.56 -20.24 -3.18
CA SER A 38 -0.10 -20.45 -3.15
C SER A 38 0.69 -19.47 -2.27
N GLY A 39 0.04 -18.63 -1.47
CA GLY A 39 0.71 -17.72 -0.54
C GLY A 39 1.04 -16.33 -1.09
N LYS A 40 0.68 -15.97 -2.34
CA LYS A 40 0.98 -14.65 -2.93
C LYS A 40 0.57 -13.47 -2.05
N THR A 41 -0.66 -13.49 -1.57
CA THR A 41 -1.19 -12.44 -0.68
C THR A 41 -0.45 -12.40 0.65
N VAL A 42 -0.03 -13.56 1.17
CA VAL A 42 0.76 -13.66 2.41
C VAL A 42 2.15 -13.06 2.18
N LEU A 43 2.79 -13.39 1.05
CA LEU A 43 4.07 -12.80 0.67
C LEU A 43 3.98 -11.28 0.55
N MET A 44 2.99 -10.76 -0.19
CA MET A 44 2.75 -9.31 -0.29
C MET A 44 2.56 -8.66 1.08
N LYS A 45 1.77 -9.27 1.96
CA LYS A 45 1.56 -8.75 3.32
C LYS A 45 2.82 -8.79 4.18
N CYS A 46 3.72 -9.74 3.97
CA CYS A 46 5.03 -9.76 4.62
C CYS A 46 5.93 -8.64 4.06
N ILE A 47 5.97 -8.48 2.73
CA ILE A 47 6.77 -7.44 2.06
C ILE A 47 6.36 -6.04 2.56
N VAL A 48 5.05 -5.75 2.64
CA VAL A 48 4.57 -4.43 3.12
C VAL A 48 4.46 -4.32 4.65
N GLY A 49 4.92 -5.35 5.37
CA GLY A 49 4.97 -5.38 6.83
C GLY A 49 3.62 -5.43 7.56
N LEU A 50 2.57 -5.89 6.88
CA LEU A 50 1.28 -6.21 7.51
C LEU A 50 1.34 -7.54 8.28
N PHE A 51 2.18 -8.46 7.83
CA PHE A 51 2.51 -9.68 8.54
C PHE A 51 4.00 -9.71 8.87
N ARG A 52 4.32 -10.00 10.13
CA ARG A 52 5.71 -10.28 10.51
C ARG A 52 6.09 -11.66 9.99
N PRO A 53 7.21 -11.83 9.30
CA PRO A 53 7.76 -13.15 8.94
C PRO A 53 7.98 -14.03 10.17
N THR A 54 7.93 -15.34 10.00
CA THR A 54 8.35 -16.31 11.04
C THR A 54 9.87 -16.33 11.13
N SER A 55 10.56 -16.29 9.98
CA SER A 55 12.00 -16.09 9.87
C SER A 55 12.36 -15.52 8.50
N GLY A 56 13.63 -15.14 8.32
CA GLY A 56 14.12 -14.47 7.11
C GLY A 56 14.00 -12.97 7.18
N GLU A 57 14.36 -12.30 6.10
CA GLU A 57 14.51 -10.85 6.03
C GLU A 57 13.71 -10.26 4.87
N VAL A 58 13.22 -9.05 5.07
CA VAL A 58 12.66 -8.18 4.02
C VAL A 58 13.38 -6.84 4.08
N LEU A 59 14.19 -6.56 3.08
CA LEU A 59 15.05 -5.38 3.03
C LEU A 59 14.52 -4.34 2.06
N TYR A 60 14.35 -3.11 2.51
CA TYR A 60 14.04 -1.94 1.69
C TYR A 60 15.29 -1.06 1.56
N ASP A 61 15.94 -1.12 0.41
CA ASP A 61 17.22 -0.46 0.17
C ASP A 61 18.23 -0.74 1.31
N GLY A 62 18.34 -2.01 1.68
CA GLY A 62 19.20 -2.52 2.75
C GLY A 62 18.66 -2.34 4.18
N ARG A 63 17.51 -1.68 4.36
CA ARG A 63 16.87 -1.49 5.69
C ARG A 63 15.95 -2.68 5.99
N ASP A 64 16.27 -3.47 7.01
CA ASP A 64 15.46 -4.65 7.36
C ASP A 64 14.19 -4.28 8.11
N LEU A 65 13.05 -4.64 7.52
CA LEU A 65 11.72 -4.44 8.07
C LEU A 65 11.51 -5.00 9.49
N VAL A 66 12.15 -6.13 9.79
CA VAL A 66 11.93 -6.87 11.05
C VAL A 66 12.56 -6.13 12.23
N THR A 67 13.65 -5.41 11.98
CA THR A 67 14.45 -4.70 12.99
C THR A 67 14.09 -3.22 13.12
N MET A 68 13.29 -2.66 12.18
CA MET A 68 12.89 -1.25 12.19
C MET A 68 12.15 -0.85 13.48
N ASN A 69 12.51 0.30 14.01
CA ASN A 69 11.77 0.96 15.09
C ASN A 69 10.51 1.68 14.54
N LYS A 70 9.68 2.22 15.44
CA LYS A 70 8.41 2.89 15.09
C LYS A 70 8.59 4.11 14.17
N GLN A 71 9.68 4.85 14.29
CA GLN A 71 9.94 6.03 13.46
C GLN A 71 10.36 5.62 12.05
N GLU A 72 11.25 4.64 11.94
CA GLU A 72 11.67 4.06 10.65
C GLU A 72 10.48 3.47 9.89
N TRP A 73 9.60 2.73 10.59
CA TRP A 73 8.33 2.25 10.04
C TRP A 73 7.44 3.38 9.53
N LYS A 74 7.33 4.48 10.28
CA LYS A 74 6.54 5.64 9.85
C LYS A 74 7.13 6.27 8.58
N MET A 75 8.44 6.35 8.50
CA MET A 75 9.14 6.85 7.29
C MET A 75 8.90 5.94 6.10
N LEU A 76 9.10 4.64 6.26
CA LEU A 76 8.91 3.67 5.18
C LEU A 76 7.48 3.66 4.64
N ARG A 77 6.46 3.78 5.50
CA ARG A 77 5.05 3.86 5.06
C ARG A 77 4.74 5.07 4.20
N ARG A 78 5.51 6.15 4.31
CA ARG A 78 5.39 7.31 3.41
C ARG A 78 5.96 7.04 2.02
N GLU A 79 6.87 6.08 1.92
CA GLU A 79 7.51 5.67 0.65
C GLU A 79 6.65 4.64 -0.11
N MET A 80 5.60 4.09 0.52
CA MET A 80 4.77 3.01 -0.02
C MET A 80 3.33 3.45 -0.28
N GLY A 81 2.88 3.39 -1.52
CA GLY A 81 1.47 3.44 -1.86
C GLY A 81 0.89 2.03 -1.99
N MET A 82 -0.25 1.76 -1.33
CA MET A 82 -0.94 0.48 -1.42
C MET A 82 -2.31 0.60 -2.08
N ILE A 83 -2.59 -0.34 -2.98
CA ILE A 83 -3.90 -0.52 -3.59
C ILE A 83 -4.40 -1.92 -3.21
N PHE A 84 -5.59 -1.99 -2.62
CA PHE A 84 -6.24 -3.25 -2.27
C PHE A 84 -7.20 -3.68 -3.38
N GLN A 85 -7.45 -4.98 -3.49
CA GLN A 85 -8.36 -5.53 -4.50
C GLN A 85 -9.78 -4.95 -4.40
N SER A 86 -10.27 -4.67 -3.20
CA SER A 86 -11.58 -4.09 -2.89
C SER A 86 -11.60 -2.56 -2.87
N ALA A 87 -10.57 -1.86 -3.36
CA ALA A 87 -10.33 -0.43 -3.19
C ALA A 87 -10.13 0.01 -1.72
N ALA A 88 -10.79 -0.60 -0.77
CA ALA A 88 -10.71 -0.35 0.68
C ALA A 88 -10.83 1.14 1.01
N LEU A 89 -11.83 1.80 0.46
CA LEU A 89 -12.18 3.18 0.78
C LEU A 89 -12.89 3.22 2.14
N PHE A 90 -12.79 4.35 2.81
CA PHE A 90 -13.56 4.64 4.02
C PHE A 90 -14.95 5.14 3.60
N ASP A 91 -15.99 4.39 3.90
CA ASP A 91 -17.36 4.70 3.49
C ASP A 91 -17.90 5.99 4.15
N SER A 92 -17.38 6.34 5.32
CA SER A 92 -17.72 7.57 6.06
C SER A 92 -17.00 8.83 5.55
N MET A 93 -16.14 8.70 4.55
CA MET A 93 -15.35 9.79 3.96
C MET A 93 -15.73 10.00 2.51
N THR A 94 -15.74 11.26 2.08
CA THR A 94 -15.87 11.62 0.67
C THR A 94 -14.68 11.12 -0.15
N VAL A 95 -14.80 11.16 -1.47
CA VAL A 95 -13.72 10.83 -2.41
C VAL A 95 -12.46 11.68 -2.13
N LEU A 96 -12.63 12.99 -1.91
CA LEU A 96 -11.52 13.88 -1.59
C LEU A 96 -10.87 13.50 -0.26
N GLU A 97 -11.65 13.28 0.79
CA GLU A 97 -11.14 12.91 2.12
C GLU A 97 -10.42 11.56 2.10
N ASN A 98 -10.91 10.58 1.33
CA ASN A 98 -10.21 9.32 1.11
C ASN A 98 -8.81 9.53 0.52
N VAL A 99 -8.66 10.44 -0.46
CA VAL A 99 -7.35 10.74 -1.06
C VAL A 99 -6.48 11.58 -0.11
N MET A 100 -7.09 12.45 0.69
CA MET A 100 -6.38 13.25 1.70
C MET A 100 -5.88 12.41 2.88
N PHE A 101 -6.50 11.28 3.19
CA PHE A 101 -6.19 10.49 4.38
C PHE A 101 -4.69 10.22 4.61
N PRO A 102 -3.89 9.73 3.63
CA PRO A 102 -2.45 9.58 3.83
C PRO A 102 -1.71 10.91 4.03
N LEU A 103 -2.18 11.99 3.40
CA LEU A 103 -1.61 13.32 3.60
C LEU A 103 -1.84 13.81 5.04
N ASP A 104 -3.05 13.59 5.58
CA ASP A 104 -3.38 13.96 6.96
C ASP A 104 -2.55 13.17 7.99
N MET A 105 -2.24 11.92 7.68
CA MET A 105 -1.45 11.05 8.54
C MET A 105 0.06 11.37 8.51
N PHE A 106 0.59 11.76 7.37
CA PHE A 106 2.03 11.75 7.13
C PHE A 106 2.62 13.08 6.63
N SER A 107 1.83 13.99 6.03
CA SER A 107 2.35 15.29 5.60
C SER A 107 2.40 16.31 6.75
N LYS A 108 3.27 17.29 6.60
CA LYS A 108 3.34 18.49 7.45
C LYS A 108 2.75 19.72 6.75
N ASP A 109 2.24 19.55 5.54
CA ASP A 109 1.69 20.62 4.72
C ASP A 109 0.42 21.21 5.36
N SER A 110 0.12 22.45 5.04
CA SER A 110 -1.14 23.10 5.44
C SER A 110 -2.35 22.37 4.85
N TYR A 111 -3.51 22.55 5.45
CA TYR A 111 -4.75 21.96 4.95
C TYR A 111 -5.00 22.32 3.47
N ALA A 112 -4.79 23.58 3.09
CA ALA A 112 -4.98 24.04 1.70
C ALA A 112 -4.05 23.33 0.72
N GLU A 113 -2.79 23.10 1.08
CA GLU A 113 -1.83 22.37 0.26
C GLU A 113 -2.20 20.89 0.11
N ARG A 114 -2.64 20.25 1.19
CA ARG A 114 -3.12 18.85 1.15
C ARG A 114 -4.35 18.70 0.25
N VAL A 115 -5.33 19.63 0.35
CA VAL A 115 -6.49 19.66 -0.55
C VAL A 115 -6.05 19.81 -2.00
N LYS A 116 -5.17 20.75 -2.30
CA LYS A 116 -4.64 20.97 -3.66
C LYS A 116 -3.93 19.72 -4.19
N ARG A 117 -3.13 19.05 -3.36
CA ARG A 117 -2.45 17.81 -3.73
C ARG A 117 -3.45 16.68 -3.99
N ALA A 118 -4.45 16.50 -3.14
CA ALA A 118 -5.48 15.47 -3.32
C ALA A 118 -6.31 15.73 -4.60
N GLN A 119 -6.67 16.98 -4.87
CA GLN A 119 -7.36 17.37 -6.11
C GLN A 119 -6.51 17.08 -7.34
N PHE A 120 -5.22 17.38 -7.30
CA PHE A 120 -4.29 17.00 -8.37
C PHE A 120 -4.30 15.48 -8.61
N CYS A 121 -4.25 14.67 -7.56
CA CYS A 121 -4.29 13.20 -7.71
C CYS A 121 -5.62 12.70 -8.28
N LEU A 122 -6.75 13.33 -7.89
CA LEU A 122 -8.07 13.03 -8.45
C LEU A 122 -8.17 13.41 -9.93
N ASP A 123 -7.60 14.53 -10.32
CA ASP A 123 -7.53 14.96 -11.73
C ASP A 123 -6.77 13.93 -12.58
N ARG A 124 -5.65 13.40 -12.10
CA ARG A 124 -4.85 12.37 -12.80
C ARG A 124 -5.61 11.07 -13.08
N VAL A 125 -6.68 10.82 -12.35
CA VAL A 125 -7.55 9.65 -12.56
C VAL A 125 -8.92 10.03 -13.13
N ASN A 126 -9.11 11.27 -13.59
CA ASN A 126 -10.37 11.82 -14.13
C ASN A 126 -11.55 11.69 -13.15
N LEU A 127 -11.38 12.10 -11.90
CA LEU A 127 -12.40 12.02 -10.85
C LEU A 127 -12.53 13.31 -10.03
N LEU A 128 -11.99 14.44 -10.51
CA LEU A 128 -12.07 15.71 -9.78
C LEU A 128 -13.55 16.13 -9.52
N GLU A 129 -14.42 15.94 -10.49
CA GLU A 129 -15.85 16.24 -10.39
C GLU A 129 -16.57 15.42 -9.29
N ALA A 130 -16.04 14.23 -8.97
CA ALA A 130 -16.61 13.34 -7.97
C ALA A 130 -16.10 13.62 -6.54
N GLN A 131 -15.27 14.63 -6.33
CA GLN A 131 -14.53 14.84 -5.08
C GLN A 131 -15.41 14.94 -3.82
N LYS A 132 -16.68 15.41 -3.96
CA LYS A 132 -17.64 15.57 -2.86
C LYS A 132 -18.54 14.35 -2.63
N LYS A 133 -18.48 13.35 -3.52
CA LYS A 133 -19.30 12.14 -3.42
C LYS A 133 -18.72 11.17 -2.38
N PHE A 134 -19.58 10.33 -1.85
CA PHE A 134 -19.18 9.19 -1.00
C PHE A 134 -18.93 7.94 -1.85
N PRO A 135 -18.23 6.92 -1.31
CA PRO A 135 -17.93 5.69 -2.04
C PRO A 135 -19.15 4.98 -2.61
N ASP A 136 -20.29 4.98 -1.93
CA ASP A 136 -21.55 4.38 -2.38
C ASP A 136 -22.23 5.13 -3.52
N GLU A 137 -21.87 6.39 -3.75
CA GLU A 137 -22.40 7.23 -4.83
C GLU A 137 -21.59 7.11 -6.14
N ILE A 138 -20.56 6.27 -6.16
CA ILE A 138 -19.66 6.08 -7.31
C ILE A 138 -19.55 4.61 -7.71
N SER A 139 -19.29 4.34 -8.99
CA SER A 139 -19.15 2.97 -9.47
C SER A 139 -17.89 2.28 -8.91
N GLY A 140 -17.88 0.94 -8.89
CA GLY A 140 -16.71 0.17 -8.45
C GLY A 140 -15.43 0.47 -9.26
N GLY A 141 -15.56 0.82 -10.54
CA GLY A 141 -14.44 1.29 -11.35
C GLY A 141 -13.92 2.65 -10.90
N MET A 142 -14.81 3.57 -10.49
CA MET A 142 -14.42 4.85 -9.91
C MET A 142 -13.75 4.65 -8.54
N GLN A 143 -14.30 3.77 -7.68
CA GLN A 143 -13.68 3.44 -6.39
C GLN A 143 -12.24 2.95 -6.53
N LYS A 144 -11.96 2.09 -7.52
CA LYS A 144 -10.58 1.64 -7.81
C LYS A 144 -9.68 2.80 -8.24
N ARG A 145 -10.18 3.74 -9.04
CA ARG A 145 -9.41 4.93 -9.43
C ARG A 145 -9.17 5.88 -8.24
N VAL A 146 -10.13 6.02 -7.32
CA VAL A 146 -9.91 6.76 -6.05
C VAL A 146 -8.81 6.09 -5.22
N ALA A 147 -8.79 4.75 -5.14
CA ALA A 147 -7.73 4.03 -4.43
C ALA A 147 -6.34 4.25 -5.07
N ILE A 148 -6.27 4.37 -6.41
CA ILE A 148 -5.03 4.76 -7.09
C ILE A 148 -4.63 6.19 -6.71
N ALA A 149 -5.56 7.15 -6.77
CA ALA A 149 -5.31 8.55 -6.41
C ALA A 149 -4.80 8.65 -4.96
N ARG A 150 -5.41 7.88 -4.03
CA ARG A 150 -4.97 7.79 -2.62
C ARG A 150 -3.55 7.23 -2.49
N ALA A 151 -3.21 6.21 -3.28
CA ALA A 151 -1.90 5.57 -3.21
C ALA A 151 -0.74 6.47 -3.71
N ILE A 152 -1.02 7.42 -4.61
CA ILE A 152 -0.03 8.35 -5.16
C ILE A 152 -0.06 9.74 -4.51
N ALA A 153 -0.83 9.93 -3.45
CA ALA A 153 -1.02 11.24 -2.81
C ALA A 153 0.23 11.73 -2.07
N LEU A 154 1.01 10.85 -1.46
CA LEU A 154 2.30 11.13 -0.78
C LEU A 154 3.51 11.16 -1.77
#